data_370ae42d04265122212ac97ad5706a52
#
_entry.id   370ae42d04265122212ac97ad5706a52
#
_cell.length_a   1.000
_cell.length_b   1.000
_cell.length_c   1.000
_cell.angle_alpha   90.00
_cell.angle_beta   90.00
_cell.angle_gamma   90.00
#
_symmetry.space_group_name_H-M   'P 1'
#
loop_
_entity.id
_entity.type
_entity.pdbx_description
1 polymer ?
#
loop_
_entity_poly.entity_id
_entity_poly.type
_entity_poly.pdbx_seq_one_letter_code
_entity_poly.pdbx_strand_id
1 'polypeptide(L)'
;IGLAKNCGLSAAMKAGIDYTCSRLVGYIDADLQTTPEDFNLLLEYTDDYELVMGIRVGRKDSLVKNMSSKVANGFRRLMTKDGVKDTGCPLKILHTEYAQRIPFFTGMHRFLPALILLQQGKVKQVPVRHYPRIAEKSKYNLCNRLISPFKDCFAYRWMKKRYINYEIADTHL
;
A
#
# COMPACT_ATOMS: atom_id res chain seq x y z
N ILE A 1 11.60 0.81 -16.77
CA ILE A 1 12.70 1.16 -15.85
C ILE A 1 13.35 -0.13 -15.36
N GLY A 2 14.67 -0.27 -15.60
CA GLY A 2 15.47 -1.40 -15.09
C GLY A 2 16.28 -0.97 -13.87
N LEU A 3 16.14 -1.70 -12.76
CA LEU A 3 17.01 -1.50 -11.59
C LEU A 3 18.31 -2.28 -11.78
N ALA A 4 19.46 -1.71 -11.41
CA ALA A 4 20.78 -2.36 -11.55
C ALA A 4 20.90 -3.68 -10.78
N LYS A 5 20.09 -3.86 -9.72
CA LYS A 5 20.02 -5.09 -8.92
C LYS A 5 18.66 -5.21 -8.25
N ASN A 6 18.35 -6.39 -7.71
CA ASN A 6 17.14 -6.58 -6.91
C ASN A 6 17.26 -5.80 -5.57
N CYS A 7 16.50 -4.73 -5.44
CA CYS A 7 16.42 -3.89 -4.25
C CYS A 7 15.10 -4.07 -3.47
N GLY A 8 14.30 -5.06 -3.85
CA GLY A 8 13.02 -5.38 -3.24
C GLY A 8 11.86 -4.51 -3.71
N LEU A 9 10.65 -4.89 -3.30
CA LEU A 9 9.38 -4.33 -3.76
C LEU A 9 9.27 -2.81 -3.52
N SER A 10 9.63 -2.34 -2.33
CA SER A 10 9.49 -0.91 -2.00
C SER A 10 10.38 -0.02 -2.86
N ALA A 11 11.58 -0.50 -3.23
CA ALA A 11 12.47 0.22 -4.13
C ALA A 11 11.93 0.26 -5.56
N ALA A 12 11.35 -0.86 -6.03
CA ALA A 12 10.71 -0.92 -7.35
C ALA A 12 9.52 0.04 -7.44
N MET A 13 8.67 0.08 -6.40
CA MET A 13 7.56 1.03 -6.30
C MET A 13 8.05 2.46 -6.30
N LYS A 14 9.07 2.77 -5.49
CA LYS A 14 9.65 4.13 -5.45
C LYS A 14 10.16 4.55 -6.83
N ALA A 15 10.94 3.72 -7.49
CA ALA A 15 11.45 4.01 -8.83
C ALA A 15 10.31 4.31 -9.82
N GLY A 16 9.25 3.49 -9.83
CA GLY A 16 8.08 3.75 -10.68
C GLY A 16 7.40 5.08 -10.37
N ILE A 17 7.20 5.40 -9.09
CA ILE A 17 6.56 6.64 -8.65
C ILE A 17 7.42 7.87 -8.98
N ASP A 18 8.74 7.81 -8.75
CA ASP A 18 9.65 8.93 -9.01
C ASP A 18 9.72 9.32 -10.50
N TYR A 19 9.56 8.33 -11.41
CA TYR A 19 9.59 8.55 -12.85
C TYR A 19 8.20 8.80 -13.48
N THR A 20 7.13 8.71 -12.68
CA THR A 20 5.78 8.97 -13.18
C THR A 20 5.51 10.47 -13.30
N CYS A 21 5.01 10.89 -14.49
CA CYS A 21 4.58 12.27 -14.76
C CYS A 21 3.05 12.38 -14.90
N SER A 22 2.31 11.29 -14.89
CA SER A 22 0.84 11.29 -14.99
C SER A 22 0.19 11.67 -13.66
N ARG A 23 -1.06 12.14 -13.69
CA ARG A 23 -1.85 12.48 -12.49
C ARG A 23 -2.00 11.31 -11.52
N LEU A 24 -2.15 10.10 -12.05
CA LEU A 24 -2.38 8.88 -11.28
C LEU A 24 -1.26 7.87 -11.54
N VAL A 25 -0.91 7.11 -10.53
CA VAL A 25 -0.01 5.97 -10.61
C VAL A 25 -0.70 4.71 -10.08
N GLY A 26 -0.72 3.65 -10.89
CA GLY A 26 -1.29 2.35 -10.53
C GLY A 26 -0.20 1.36 -10.12
N TYR A 27 -0.53 0.50 -9.15
CA TYR A 27 0.32 -0.61 -8.71
C TYR A 27 -0.46 -1.91 -8.74
N ILE A 28 0.14 -2.95 -9.32
CA ILE A 28 -0.37 -4.32 -9.37
C ILE A 28 0.78 -5.32 -9.29
N ASP A 29 0.59 -6.45 -8.60
CA ASP A 29 1.55 -7.55 -8.62
C ASP A 29 1.42 -8.35 -9.93
N ALA A 30 2.53 -8.81 -10.50
CA ALA A 30 2.57 -9.59 -11.73
C ALA A 30 2.28 -11.10 -11.51
N ASP A 31 1.71 -11.50 -10.37
CA ASP A 31 1.43 -12.89 -10.02
C ASP A 31 0.04 -13.40 -10.47
N LEU A 32 -0.67 -12.59 -11.24
CA LEU A 32 -1.99 -12.88 -11.83
C LEU A 32 -3.09 -13.18 -10.80
N GLN A 33 -2.93 -12.76 -9.56
CA GLN A 33 -3.95 -12.91 -8.52
C GLN A 33 -5.02 -11.81 -8.56
N THR A 34 -4.77 -10.72 -9.29
CA THR A 34 -5.69 -9.64 -9.63
C THR A 34 -5.58 -9.34 -11.11
N THR A 35 -6.62 -8.77 -11.72
CA THR A 35 -6.61 -8.44 -13.14
C THR A 35 -6.43 -6.94 -13.37
N PRO A 36 -5.75 -6.53 -14.47
CA PRO A 36 -5.65 -5.10 -14.82
C PRO A 36 -7.00 -4.43 -15.05
N GLU A 37 -8.01 -5.18 -15.49
CA GLU A 37 -9.37 -4.68 -15.72
C GLU A 37 -10.03 -4.17 -14.42
N ASP A 38 -9.64 -4.73 -13.28
CA ASP A 38 -10.15 -4.30 -11.96
C ASP A 38 -9.71 -2.87 -11.61
N PHE A 39 -8.71 -2.28 -12.32
CA PHE A 39 -8.41 -0.86 -12.19
C PHE A 39 -9.60 0.03 -12.55
N ASN A 40 -10.46 -0.37 -13.49
CA ASN A 40 -11.65 0.40 -13.86
C ASN A 40 -12.58 0.62 -12.65
N LEU A 41 -12.70 -0.38 -11.76
CA LEU A 41 -13.49 -0.26 -10.53
C LEU A 41 -12.89 0.76 -9.54
N LEU A 42 -11.58 0.91 -9.55
CA LEU A 42 -10.89 1.85 -8.65
C LEU A 42 -10.92 3.28 -9.22
N LEU A 43 -10.84 3.42 -10.54
CA LEU A 43 -10.84 4.72 -11.22
C LEU A 43 -12.08 5.55 -10.92
N GLU A 44 -13.23 4.91 -10.69
CA GLU A 44 -14.50 5.58 -10.36
C GLU A 44 -14.42 6.46 -9.09
N TYR A 45 -13.43 6.22 -8.23
CA TYR A 45 -13.29 6.91 -6.94
C TYR A 45 -12.07 7.83 -6.87
N THR A 46 -11.29 7.95 -7.95
CA THR A 46 -10.02 8.70 -7.92
C THR A 46 -10.19 10.22 -7.88
N ASP A 47 -11.37 10.75 -8.14
CA ASP A 47 -11.61 12.18 -8.02
C ASP A 47 -11.89 12.61 -6.56
N ASP A 48 -12.34 11.69 -5.71
CA ASP A 48 -12.68 11.96 -4.32
C ASP A 48 -11.65 11.45 -3.30
N TYR A 49 -10.74 10.56 -3.73
CA TYR A 49 -9.80 9.84 -2.85
C TYR A 49 -8.38 9.78 -3.46
N GLU A 50 -7.39 10.16 -2.67
CA GLU A 50 -5.98 10.19 -3.07
C GLU A 50 -5.34 8.80 -3.13
N LEU A 51 -5.93 7.82 -2.43
CA LEU A 51 -5.61 6.40 -2.57
C LEU A 51 -6.89 5.59 -2.69
N VAL A 52 -7.05 4.91 -3.80
CA VAL A 52 -8.07 3.88 -3.99
C VAL A 52 -7.39 2.52 -4.07
N MET A 53 -7.84 1.56 -3.26
CA MET A 53 -7.21 0.24 -3.18
C MET A 53 -8.23 -0.88 -3.14
N GLY A 54 -7.86 -2.03 -3.71
CA GLY A 54 -8.68 -3.21 -3.64
C GLY A 54 -8.79 -3.79 -2.22
N ILE A 55 -9.95 -4.38 -1.90
CA ILE A 55 -10.11 -5.32 -0.80
C ILE A 55 -10.50 -6.68 -1.36
N ARG A 56 -9.70 -7.69 -1.07
CA ARG A 56 -9.88 -9.03 -1.65
C ARG A 56 -11.09 -9.73 -1.04
N VAL A 57 -12.06 -10.07 -1.88
CA VAL A 57 -13.23 -10.87 -1.50
C VAL A 57 -13.08 -12.33 -1.95
N GLY A 58 -13.66 -13.26 -1.22
CA GLY A 58 -13.68 -14.69 -1.59
C GLY A 58 -12.36 -15.44 -1.39
N ARG A 59 -11.43 -14.94 -0.55
CA ARG A 59 -10.14 -15.61 -0.27
C ARG A 59 -10.36 -17.01 0.31
N LYS A 60 -9.80 -18.03 -0.39
CA LYS A 60 -9.74 -19.44 0.08
C LYS A 60 -8.35 -19.73 0.68
N ASP A 61 -7.95 -19.00 1.72
CA ASP A 61 -6.69 -19.27 2.42
C ASP A 61 -6.87 -20.34 3.52
N SER A 62 -5.78 -21.04 3.87
CA SER A 62 -5.80 -21.97 5.00
C SER A 62 -6.09 -21.24 6.32
N LEU A 63 -6.75 -21.92 7.27
CA LEU A 63 -7.13 -21.36 8.58
C LEU A 63 -5.95 -20.72 9.32
N VAL A 64 -4.77 -21.33 9.28
CA VAL A 64 -3.55 -20.82 9.94
C VAL A 64 -3.07 -19.52 9.31
N LYS A 65 -3.07 -19.43 7.97
CA LYS A 65 -2.71 -18.18 7.26
C LYS A 65 -3.72 -17.08 7.54
N ASN A 66 -5.01 -17.40 7.63
CA ASN A 66 -6.04 -16.43 7.95
C ASN A 66 -5.90 -15.89 9.38
N MET A 67 -5.61 -16.75 10.36
CA MET A 67 -5.48 -16.35 11.75
C MET A 67 -4.23 -15.47 11.98
N SER A 68 -3.06 -15.87 11.49
CA SER A 68 -1.84 -15.07 11.58
C SER A 68 -1.98 -13.71 10.87
N SER A 69 -2.66 -13.68 9.72
CA SER A 69 -2.95 -12.46 8.97
C SER A 69 -3.92 -11.53 9.73
N LYS A 70 -4.95 -12.10 10.39
CA LYS A 70 -5.89 -11.32 11.22
C LYS A 70 -5.20 -10.66 12.42
N VAL A 71 -4.32 -11.39 13.11
CA VAL A 71 -3.56 -10.86 14.27
C VAL A 71 -2.62 -9.74 13.79
N ALA A 72 -1.82 -9.98 12.75
CA ALA A 72 -0.90 -8.98 12.21
C ALA A 72 -1.63 -7.72 11.71
N ASN A 73 -2.73 -7.88 10.97
CA ASN A 73 -3.54 -6.76 10.51
C ASN A 73 -4.27 -6.05 11.65
N GLY A 74 -4.70 -6.78 12.69
CA GLY A 74 -5.30 -6.20 13.90
C GLY A 74 -4.32 -5.30 14.63
N PHE A 75 -3.10 -5.80 14.88
CA PHE A 75 -2.02 -5.04 15.50
C PHE A 75 -1.66 -3.80 14.66
N ARG A 76 -1.47 -3.97 13.33
CA ARG A 76 -1.20 -2.85 12.45
C ARG A 76 -2.29 -1.78 12.54
N ARG A 77 -3.57 -2.15 12.43
CA ARG A 77 -4.71 -1.21 12.52
C ARG A 77 -4.75 -0.45 13.85
N LEU A 78 -4.43 -1.13 14.96
CA LEU A 78 -4.32 -0.50 16.27
C LEU A 78 -3.22 0.56 16.30
N MET A 79 -2.08 0.26 15.66
CA MET A 79 -0.91 1.13 15.64
C MET A 79 -1.06 2.29 14.65
N THR A 80 -1.61 2.04 13.46
CA THR A 80 -1.74 3.05 12.39
C THR A 80 -3.03 3.87 12.50
N LYS A 81 -4.11 3.26 13.04
CA LYS A 81 -5.47 3.84 13.07
C LYS A 81 -5.96 4.26 11.67
N ASP A 82 -5.59 3.49 10.63
CA ASP A 82 -5.91 3.81 9.24
C ASP A 82 -7.28 3.29 8.77
N GLY A 83 -7.99 2.51 9.57
CA GLY A 83 -9.31 1.97 9.24
C GLY A 83 -9.31 0.89 8.14
N VAL A 84 -8.16 0.59 7.54
CA VAL A 84 -8.05 -0.28 6.37
C VAL A 84 -8.07 -1.75 6.77
N LYS A 85 -8.93 -2.54 6.10
CA LYS A 85 -9.13 -3.96 6.38
C LYS A 85 -8.08 -4.87 5.71
N ASP A 86 -7.71 -4.57 4.47
CA ASP A 86 -6.77 -5.38 3.67
C ASP A 86 -5.70 -4.51 3.01
N THR A 87 -4.54 -4.37 3.64
CA THR A 87 -3.39 -3.66 3.05
C THR A 87 -2.58 -4.54 2.10
N GLY A 88 -2.79 -5.84 2.14
CA GLY A 88 -2.07 -6.81 1.33
C GLY A 88 -2.61 -6.98 -0.09
N CYS A 89 -3.72 -6.32 -0.47
CA CYS A 89 -4.17 -6.30 -1.84
C CYS A 89 -3.16 -5.51 -2.70
N PRO A 90 -2.64 -6.10 -3.79
CA PRO A 90 -1.66 -5.41 -4.63
C PRO A 90 -2.28 -4.31 -5.50
N LEU A 91 -3.58 -4.40 -5.78
CA LEU A 91 -4.24 -3.45 -6.68
C LEU A 91 -4.50 -2.12 -5.98
N LYS A 92 -3.83 -1.06 -6.44
CA LYS A 92 -3.92 0.30 -5.87
C LYS A 92 -3.76 1.36 -6.95
N ILE A 93 -4.49 2.47 -6.81
CA ILE A 93 -4.29 3.71 -7.56
C ILE A 93 -4.03 4.83 -6.57
N LEU A 94 -3.01 5.63 -6.82
CA LEU A 94 -2.64 6.80 -6.01
C LEU A 94 -2.57 8.04 -6.89
N HIS A 95 -2.92 9.19 -6.32
CA HIS A 95 -2.50 10.46 -6.89
C HIS A 95 -0.98 10.57 -6.81
N THR A 96 -0.35 10.87 -7.94
CA THR A 96 1.12 10.88 -8.06
C THR A 96 1.77 11.88 -7.12
N GLU A 97 1.18 13.07 -6.94
CA GLU A 97 1.69 14.08 -6.01
C GLU A 97 1.75 13.57 -4.55
N TYR A 98 0.72 12.85 -4.09
CA TYR A 98 0.72 12.23 -2.77
C TYR A 98 1.71 11.07 -2.68
N ALA A 99 1.79 10.25 -3.75
CA ALA A 99 2.71 9.13 -3.81
C ALA A 99 4.17 9.59 -3.74
N GLN A 100 4.53 10.67 -4.42
CA GLN A 100 5.90 11.23 -4.44
C GLN A 100 6.31 11.84 -3.09
N ARG A 101 5.37 12.35 -2.31
CA ARG A 101 5.62 12.89 -0.95
C ARG A 101 5.73 11.82 0.15
N ILE A 102 5.46 10.54 -0.16
CA ILE A 102 5.57 9.46 0.83
C ILE A 102 7.02 9.33 1.30
N PRO A 103 7.29 9.31 2.62
CA PRO A 103 8.60 8.96 3.15
C PRO A 103 8.88 7.47 2.90
N PHE A 104 9.66 7.17 1.87
CA PHE A 104 9.94 5.79 1.46
C PHE A 104 10.92 5.09 2.37
N PHE A 105 10.56 3.89 2.82
CA PHE A 105 11.44 2.96 3.55
C PHE A 105 11.12 1.51 3.13
N THR A 106 12.03 0.58 3.38
CA THR A 106 11.83 -0.84 3.07
C THR A 106 10.64 -1.38 3.84
N GLY A 107 9.66 -1.96 3.15
CA GLY A 107 8.43 -2.48 3.77
C GLY A 107 7.24 -1.51 3.77
N MET A 108 7.44 -0.25 3.32
CA MET A 108 6.42 0.82 3.36
C MET A 108 5.13 0.48 2.58
N HIS A 109 5.18 -0.38 1.60
CA HIS A 109 4.02 -0.79 0.80
C HIS A 109 2.83 -1.30 1.64
N ARG A 110 3.09 -1.77 2.87
CA ARG A 110 2.07 -2.18 3.85
C ARG A 110 1.43 -1.01 4.59
N PHE A 111 2.06 0.15 4.56
CA PHE A 111 1.66 1.36 5.28
C PHE A 111 1.14 2.45 4.34
N LEU A 112 1.04 2.21 3.03
CA LEU A 112 0.56 3.18 2.05
C LEU A 112 -0.71 3.92 2.50
N PRO A 113 -1.78 3.24 2.95
CA PRO A 113 -2.97 3.95 3.42
C PRO A 113 -2.68 4.89 4.59
N ALA A 114 -1.92 4.41 5.56
CA ALA A 114 -1.56 5.20 6.74
C ALA A 114 -0.68 6.41 6.39
N LEU A 115 0.20 6.27 5.39
CA LEU A 115 1.09 7.34 4.90
C LEU A 115 0.34 8.38 4.07
N ILE A 116 -0.70 7.98 3.34
CA ILE A 116 -1.61 8.92 2.65
C ILE A 116 -2.45 9.69 3.66
N LEU A 117 -3.05 9.00 4.65
CA LEU A 117 -3.80 9.67 5.73
C LEU A 117 -2.92 10.62 6.56
N LEU A 118 -1.64 10.34 6.68
CA LEU A 118 -0.66 11.22 7.35
C LEU A 118 -0.51 12.56 6.63
N GLN A 119 -0.68 12.56 5.31
CA GLN A 119 -0.67 13.75 4.43
C GLN A 119 -2.07 14.38 4.30
N GLN A 120 -3.04 14.03 5.17
CA GLN A 120 -4.44 14.47 5.12
C GLN A 120 -5.21 13.98 3.87
N GLY A 121 -4.65 13.08 3.09
CA GLY A 121 -5.33 12.44 1.96
C GLY A 121 -6.38 11.43 2.43
N LYS A 122 -7.36 11.14 1.58
CA LYS A 122 -8.45 10.20 1.82
C LYS A 122 -8.15 8.83 1.20
N VAL A 123 -8.64 7.78 1.83
CA VAL A 123 -8.41 6.39 1.38
C VAL A 123 -9.74 5.67 1.18
N LYS A 124 -9.92 5.02 0.04
CA LYS A 124 -11.07 4.18 -0.30
C LYS A 124 -10.65 2.73 -0.51
N GLN A 125 -11.44 1.82 0.01
CA GLN A 125 -11.33 0.39 -0.32
C GLN A 125 -12.51 -0.05 -1.18
N VAL A 126 -12.22 -0.73 -2.31
CA VAL A 126 -13.19 -1.25 -3.27
C VAL A 126 -13.08 -2.76 -3.33
N PRO A 127 -14.17 -3.54 -3.23
CA PRO A 127 -14.14 -4.99 -3.37
C PRO A 127 -13.61 -5.39 -4.76
N VAL A 128 -12.59 -6.25 -4.79
CA VAL A 128 -12.03 -6.81 -6.03
C VAL A 128 -11.93 -8.33 -5.94
N ARG A 129 -11.99 -9.01 -7.07
CA ARG A 129 -11.82 -10.45 -7.13
C ARG A 129 -10.38 -10.83 -6.83
N HIS A 130 -10.21 -12.02 -6.27
CA HIS A 130 -8.87 -12.57 -5.98
C HIS A 130 -8.78 -13.99 -6.49
N TYR A 131 -7.87 -14.21 -7.42
CA TYR A 131 -7.68 -15.49 -8.09
C TYR A 131 -6.60 -16.32 -7.40
N PRO A 132 -6.66 -17.67 -7.51
CA PRO A 132 -5.57 -18.53 -7.05
C PRO A 132 -4.29 -18.22 -7.80
N ARG A 133 -3.14 -18.27 -7.11
CA ARG A 133 -1.84 -18.10 -7.74
C ARG A 133 -1.57 -19.24 -8.74
N ILE A 134 -1.19 -18.88 -9.97
CA ILE A 134 -0.94 -19.84 -11.07
C ILE A 134 0.47 -20.42 -11.00
N ALA A 135 1.46 -19.64 -10.53
CA ALA A 135 2.86 -20.05 -10.49
C ALA A 135 3.52 -19.73 -9.15
N GLU A 136 4.48 -20.59 -8.74
CA GLU A 136 5.42 -20.49 -7.61
C GLU A 136 4.88 -20.59 -6.18
N LYS A 137 5.66 -21.35 -5.36
CA LYS A 137 5.52 -21.35 -3.90
C LYS A 137 6.09 -20.04 -3.32
N SER A 138 5.42 -19.48 -2.33
CA SER A 138 5.89 -18.29 -1.62
C SER A 138 7.29 -18.49 -1.04
N LYS A 139 8.27 -17.68 -1.45
CA LYS A 139 9.67 -17.71 -1.00
C LYS A 139 9.92 -17.09 0.39
N TYR A 140 8.88 -16.68 1.11
CA TYR A 140 9.03 -15.94 2.37
C TYR A 140 8.95 -16.82 3.61
N ASN A 141 9.95 -16.72 4.51
CA ASN A 141 9.95 -17.30 5.84
C ASN A 141 8.97 -16.56 6.78
N LEU A 142 8.23 -17.31 7.62
CA LEU A 142 7.23 -16.77 8.56
C LEU A 142 7.80 -15.74 9.53
N CYS A 143 9.01 -15.92 10.04
CA CYS A 143 9.65 -15.00 10.99
C CYS A 143 9.90 -13.61 10.39
N ASN A 144 10.42 -13.53 9.16
CA ASN A 144 10.65 -12.25 8.48
C ASN A 144 9.35 -11.53 8.11
N ARG A 145 8.23 -12.28 7.99
CA ARG A 145 6.91 -11.70 7.71
C ARG A 145 6.26 -11.02 8.92
N LEU A 146 6.65 -11.36 10.14
CA LEU A 146 6.04 -10.85 11.36
C LEU A 146 6.89 -9.79 12.05
N ILE A 147 8.21 -10.01 12.16
CA ILE A 147 9.10 -9.14 12.95
C ILE A 147 9.30 -7.77 12.29
N SER A 148 9.58 -7.75 10.97
CA SER A 148 9.80 -6.48 10.26
C SER A 148 8.56 -5.57 10.28
N PRO A 149 7.36 -6.02 9.89
CA PRO A 149 6.16 -5.18 9.96
C PRO A 149 5.80 -4.72 11.38
N PHE A 150 6.17 -5.51 12.40
CA PHE A 150 5.97 -5.13 13.79
C PHE A 150 6.85 -3.92 14.16
N LYS A 151 8.14 -3.97 13.84
CA LYS A 151 9.06 -2.83 14.03
C LYS A 151 8.62 -1.60 13.24
N ASP A 152 8.19 -1.79 12.00
CA ASP A 152 7.72 -0.72 11.11
C ASP A 152 6.49 0.02 11.69
N CYS A 153 5.63 -0.67 12.46
CA CYS A 153 4.52 -0.03 13.16
C CYS A 153 4.99 1.02 14.19
N PHE A 154 6.06 0.74 14.93
CA PHE A 154 6.63 1.71 15.88
C PHE A 154 7.31 2.88 15.15
N ALA A 155 8.04 2.60 14.07
CA ALA A 155 8.61 3.64 13.21
C ALA A 155 7.52 4.56 12.64
N TYR A 156 6.40 4.00 12.16
CA TYR A 156 5.25 4.79 11.71
C TYR A 156 4.68 5.66 12.84
N ARG A 157 4.50 5.12 14.06
CA ARG A 157 4.00 5.91 15.20
C ARG A 157 4.93 7.05 15.58
N TRP A 158 6.23 6.81 15.55
CA TRP A 158 7.22 7.86 15.76
C TRP A 158 7.12 8.94 14.69
N MET A 159 7.07 8.55 13.42
CA MET A 159 6.90 9.46 12.27
C MET A 159 5.62 10.28 12.41
N LYS A 160 4.48 9.62 12.70
CA LYS A 160 3.18 10.28 12.84
C LYS A 160 3.20 11.42 13.86
N LYS A 161 3.95 11.29 14.96
CA LYS A 161 4.07 12.33 15.99
C LYS A 161 4.91 13.53 15.54
N ARG A 162 5.69 13.38 14.47
CA ARG A 162 6.68 14.37 14.00
C ARG A 162 6.48 14.79 12.56
N TYR A 163 5.44 14.29 11.93
CA TYR A 163 5.13 14.64 10.56
C TYR A 163 4.69 16.10 10.48
N ILE A 164 5.27 16.82 9.54
CA ILE A 164 4.99 18.24 9.31
C ILE A 164 3.97 18.34 8.19
N ASN A 165 2.78 18.82 8.51
CA ASN A 165 1.79 19.28 7.54
C ASN A 165 1.75 20.82 7.59
N TYR A 166 1.76 21.46 6.42
CA TYR A 166 1.60 22.89 6.30
C TYR A 166 0.86 23.22 4.99
N GLU A 167 0.16 24.32 5.02
CA GLU A 167 -0.46 24.92 3.84
C GLU A 167 0.16 26.29 3.61
N ILE A 168 0.49 26.58 2.35
CA ILE A 168 0.96 27.92 1.97
C ILE A 168 -0.26 28.76 1.67
N ALA A 169 -0.54 29.75 2.51
CA ALA A 169 -1.70 30.61 2.35
C ALA A 169 -1.48 31.65 1.23
N ASP A 170 -0.25 32.10 1.03
CA ASP A 170 0.11 33.07 -0.01
C ASP A 170 1.57 32.96 -0.40
N THR A 171 1.92 33.20 -1.68
CA THR A 171 3.29 33.25 -2.19
C THR A 171 3.51 34.59 -2.88
N HIS A 172 4.28 35.45 -2.27
CA HIS A 172 4.80 36.66 -2.92
C HIS A 172 6.13 36.32 -3.58
N LEU A 173 6.09 35.80 -4.83
CA LEU A 173 7.25 35.59 -5.71
C LEU A 173 7.19 36.56 -6.87
#